data_6b164f812c2eaf0425725b6915040482
#
_entry.id   6b164f812c2eaf0425725b6915040482
#
_cell.length_a   1.000
_cell.length_b   1.000
_cell.length_c   1.000
_cell.angle_alpha   90.00
_cell.angle_beta   90.00
_cell.angle_gamma   90.00
#
_symmetry.space_group_name_H-M   'P 1'
#
loop_
_entity.id
_entity.type
_entity.pdbx_description
1 polymer ?
#
loop_
_entity_poly.entity_id
_entity_poly.type
_entity_poly.pdbx_seq_one_letter_code
_entity_poly.pdbx_strand_id
1 'polypeptide(L)'
;MIATDALSLERLAVGELAEVSLTIAPCEVHCLSGPSGSGKSRLLRAVADLEPHHGEVWLGDIAQAALPAHAWRARVMLVPAESQWWADSVGEHMPQVAPANLATLGFTPEVLGWQVSRLSSGEKQRLALLRAISRQPSALLLDEPTANLDEVTTRRVEAWLLSIIRDHGWPVIWVAHDPGQIQRVADRHWRIEASELLEVALWA
;
A
#
# COMPACT_ATOMS: atom_id res chain seq x y z
N MET A 1 -12.37 -7.18 -19.81
CA MET A 1 -12.64 -6.37 -18.61
C MET A 1 -11.95 -7.08 -17.44
N ILE A 2 -10.98 -6.45 -16.83
CA ILE A 2 -10.42 -6.94 -15.57
C ILE A 2 -11.52 -6.72 -14.54
N ALA A 3 -12.08 -7.80 -13.99
CA ALA A 3 -12.99 -7.69 -12.85
C ALA A 3 -12.18 -7.10 -11.70
N THR A 4 -12.47 -5.88 -11.35
CA THR A 4 -11.81 -5.16 -10.28
C THR A 4 -12.68 -5.29 -9.05
N ASP A 5 -12.15 -5.99 -8.04
CA ASP A 5 -12.88 -6.31 -6.83
C ASP A 5 -12.74 -5.18 -5.80
N ALA A 6 -13.82 -4.85 -5.08
CA ALA A 6 -13.74 -3.95 -3.94
C ALA A 6 -13.04 -4.64 -2.76
N LEU A 7 -12.30 -3.89 -1.96
CA LEU A 7 -11.75 -4.35 -0.69
C LEU A 7 -12.69 -3.90 0.45
N SER A 8 -13.26 -4.86 1.18
CA SER A 8 -14.20 -4.57 2.27
C SER A 8 -13.69 -5.08 3.60
N LEU A 9 -13.86 -4.27 4.63
CA LEU A 9 -13.61 -4.59 6.03
C LEU A 9 -14.96 -4.60 6.75
N GLU A 10 -15.26 -5.67 7.49
CA GLU A 10 -16.51 -5.83 8.23
C GLU A 10 -16.20 -6.07 9.70
N ARG A 11 -16.47 -5.07 10.54
CA ARG A 11 -16.22 -5.08 11.98
C ARG A 11 -14.81 -5.55 12.34
N LEU A 12 -13.82 -5.12 11.55
CA LEU A 12 -12.43 -5.48 11.76
C LEU A 12 -11.89 -4.79 13.01
N ALA A 13 -11.49 -5.56 13.99
CA ALA A 13 -10.87 -5.05 15.22
C ALA A 13 -9.47 -5.65 15.40
N VAL A 14 -8.47 -4.81 15.69
CA VAL A 14 -7.08 -5.21 15.86
C VAL A 14 -6.40 -4.38 16.94
N GLY A 15 -5.81 -5.04 17.94
CA GLY A 15 -5.19 -4.38 19.07
C GLY A 15 -6.21 -3.55 19.87
N GLU A 16 -5.95 -2.24 20.00
CA GLU A 16 -6.84 -1.30 20.70
C GLU A 16 -7.80 -0.59 19.73
N LEU A 17 -7.68 -0.81 18.42
CA LEU A 17 -8.57 -0.20 17.44
C LEU A 17 -9.94 -0.88 17.50
N ALA A 18 -10.97 -0.06 17.70
CA ALA A 18 -12.36 -0.48 17.69
C ALA A 18 -12.78 -1.02 16.31
N GLU A 19 -13.95 -1.62 16.24
CA GLU A 19 -14.48 -2.21 15.02
C GLU A 19 -14.51 -1.21 13.85
N VAL A 20 -13.81 -1.56 12.77
CA VAL A 20 -13.74 -0.79 11.54
C VAL A 20 -14.59 -1.48 10.48
N SER A 21 -15.50 -0.73 9.87
CA SER A 21 -16.25 -1.18 8.70
C SER A 21 -16.13 -0.14 7.60
N LEU A 22 -15.55 -0.53 6.48
CA LEU A 22 -15.43 0.33 5.30
C LEU A 22 -15.30 -0.52 4.03
N THR A 23 -15.68 0.07 2.91
CA THR A 23 -15.50 -0.53 1.59
C THR A 23 -14.74 0.45 0.70
N ILE A 24 -13.74 -0.06 0.01
CA ILE A 24 -12.90 0.67 -0.95
C ILE A 24 -13.25 0.13 -2.33
N ALA A 25 -13.84 0.98 -3.15
CA ALA A 25 -14.21 0.58 -4.50
C ALA A 25 -12.98 0.45 -5.42
N PRO A 26 -13.10 -0.24 -6.55
CA PRO A 26 -12.04 -0.27 -7.56
C PRO A 26 -11.57 1.13 -7.96
N CYS A 27 -10.27 1.31 -8.12
CA CYS A 27 -9.59 2.59 -8.41
C CYS A 27 -9.61 3.62 -7.27
N GLU A 28 -10.27 3.37 -6.14
CA GLU A 28 -10.30 4.31 -5.02
C GLU A 28 -9.03 4.20 -4.15
N VAL A 29 -8.57 5.34 -3.70
CA VAL A 29 -7.51 5.49 -2.72
C VAL A 29 -8.10 6.07 -1.43
N HIS A 30 -8.18 5.24 -0.38
CA HIS A 30 -8.55 5.70 0.95
C HIS A 30 -7.28 6.01 1.75
N CYS A 31 -7.06 7.29 2.04
CA CYS A 31 -5.97 7.69 2.93
C CYS A 31 -6.30 7.44 4.38
N LEU A 32 -5.33 6.96 5.13
CA LEU A 32 -5.40 6.70 6.56
C LEU A 32 -4.37 7.55 7.30
N SER A 33 -4.82 8.38 8.23
CA SER A 33 -3.96 9.21 9.08
C SER A 33 -4.22 8.96 10.57
N GLY A 34 -3.46 9.62 11.42
CA GLY A 34 -3.60 9.55 12.89
C GLY A 34 -2.25 9.62 13.59
N PRO A 35 -2.22 9.77 14.91
CA PRO A 35 -0.99 9.85 15.70
C PRO A 35 -0.09 8.62 15.51
N SER A 36 1.19 8.76 15.82
CA SER A 36 2.09 7.61 15.93
C SER A 36 1.56 6.64 17.00
N GLY A 37 1.60 5.35 16.71
CA GLY A 37 1.08 4.33 17.62
C GLY A 37 -0.44 4.15 17.61
N SER A 38 -1.22 4.90 16.81
CA SER A 38 -2.69 4.78 16.78
C SER A 38 -3.21 3.48 16.15
N GLY A 39 -2.35 2.61 15.62
CA GLY A 39 -2.77 1.34 15.05
C GLY A 39 -2.84 1.27 13.53
N LYS A 40 -2.45 2.32 12.78
CA LYS A 40 -2.47 2.35 11.30
C LYS A 40 -1.78 1.15 10.66
N SER A 41 -0.51 0.94 10.98
CA SER A 41 0.27 -0.20 10.46
C SER A 41 -0.29 -1.56 10.91
N ARG A 42 -0.86 -1.61 12.12
CA ARG A 42 -1.53 -2.83 12.62
C ARG A 42 -2.79 -3.14 11.81
N LEU A 43 -3.60 -2.13 11.49
CA LEU A 43 -4.76 -2.28 10.61
C LEU A 43 -4.34 -2.81 9.24
N LEU A 44 -3.31 -2.21 8.60
CA LEU A 44 -2.80 -2.71 7.31
C LEU A 44 -2.31 -4.16 7.41
N ARG A 45 -1.63 -4.52 8.50
CA ARG A 45 -1.15 -5.90 8.71
C ARG A 45 -2.28 -6.89 8.93
N ALA A 46 -3.34 -6.49 9.64
CA ALA A 46 -4.55 -7.30 9.79
C ALA A 46 -5.24 -7.54 8.45
N VAL A 47 -5.41 -6.49 7.64
CA VAL A 47 -5.97 -6.60 6.28
C VAL A 47 -5.10 -7.48 5.37
N ALA A 48 -3.78 -7.48 5.56
CA ALA A 48 -2.83 -8.33 4.82
C ALA A 48 -2.70 -9.76 5.40
N ASP A 49 -3.47 -10.16 6.40
CA ASP A 49 -3.33 -11.44 7.10
C ASP A 49 -1.91 -11.66 7.71
N LEU A 50 -1.37 -10.60 8.30
CA LEU A 50 -0.06 -10.58 8.98
C LEU A 50 -0.19 -10.33 10.49
N GLU A 51 -1.38 -10.07 10.99
CA GLU A 51 -1.67 -9.84 12.40
C GLU A 51 -3.05 -10.42 12.76
N PRO A 52 -3.18 -11.14 13.89
CA PRO A 52 -4.47 -11.65 14.34
C PRO A 52 -5.48 -10.50 14.55
N HIS A 53 -6.71 -10.72 14.14
CA HIS A 53 -7.79 -9.74 14.23
C HIS A 53 -9.14 -10.42 14.43
N HIS A 54 -10.16 -9.66 14.78
CA HIS A 54 -11.56 -10.05 14.73
C HIS A 54 -12.23 -9.36 13.52
N GLY A 55 -13.43 -9.85 13.15
CA GLY A 55 -14.14 -9.35 11.97
C GLY A 55 -13.66 -10.01 10.69
N GLU A 56 -14.09 -9.51 9.55
CA GLU A 56 -13.87 -10.13 8.25
C GLU A 56 -13.26 -9.14 7.26
N VAL A 57 -12.43 -9.66 6.34
CA VAL A 57 -11.86 -8.92 5.21
C VAL A 57 -12.21 -9.66 3.93
N TRP A 58 -12.70 -8.91 2.95
CA TRP A 58 -13.14 -9.44 1.67
C TRP A 58 -12.46 -8.71 0.51
N LEU A 59 -12.14 -9.45 -0.55
CA LEU A 59 -11.75 -8.90 -1.84
C LEU A 59 -12.74 -9.42 -2.89
N GLY A 60 -13.67 -8.57 -3.32
CA GLY A 60 -14.86 -9.01 -4.04
C GLY A 60 -15.65 -10.03 -3.22
N ASP A 61 -15.87 -11.20 -3.79
CA ASP A 61 -16.60 -12.32 -3.15
C ASP A 61 -15.67 -13.27 -2.37
N ILE A 62 -14.38 -12.96 -2.25
CA ILE A 62 -13.38 -13.84 -1.63
C ILE A 62 -13.06 -13.35 -0.23
N ALA A 63 -13.45 -14.12 0.79
CA ALA A 63 -13.06 -13.85 2.17
C ALA A 63 -11.55 -14.16 2.39
N GLN A 64 -10.89 -13.34 3.20
CA GLN A 64 -9.50 -13.59 3.63
C GLN A 64 -9.33 -14.99 4.21
N ALA A 65 -10.23 -15.40 5.10
CA ALA A 65 -10.21 -16.70 5.76
C ALA A 65 -10.44 -17.90 4.80
N ALA A 66 -10.92 -17.66 3.58
CA ALA A 66 -11.14 -18.71 2.59
C ALA A 66 -9.86 -19.10 1.83
N LEU A 67 -8.80 -18.32 1.96
CA LEU A 67 -7.52 -18.55 1.25
C LEU A 67 -6.40 -18.88 2.23
N PRO A 68 -5.41 -19.69 1.81
CA PRO A 68 -4.14 -19.77 2.53
C PRO A 68 -3.48 -18.39 2.58
N ALA A 69 -2.87 -18.05 3.72
CA ALA A 69 -2.29 -16.74 3.98
C ALA A 69 -1.35 -16.21 2.86
N HIS A 70 -0.53 -17.08 2.28
CA HIS A 70 0.36 -16.69 1.17
C HIS A 70 -0.40 -16.32 -0.12
N ALA A 71 -1.54 -16.99 -0.39
CA ALA A 71 -2.37 -16.72 -1.55
C ALA A 71 -3.16 -15.41 -1.37
N TRP A 72 -3.63 -15.14 -0.13
CA TRP A 72 -4.24 -13.85 0.21
C TRP A 72 -3.24 -12.72 0.04
N ARG A 73 -2.04 -12.82 0.63
CA ARG A 73 -0.98 -11.81 0.55
C ARG A 73 -0.44 -11.56 -0.86
N ALA A 74 -0.60 -12.51 -1.78
CA ALA A 74 -0.29 -12.29 -3.18
C ALA A 74 -1.35 -11.39 -3.87
N ARG A 75 -2.59 -11.37 -3.38
CA ARG A 75 -3.69 -10.55 -3.90
C ARG A 75 -3.77 -9.20 -3.21
N VAL A 76 -3.69 -9.19 -1.88
CA VAL A 76 -3.74 -7.98 -1.03
C VAL A 76 -2.32 -7.69 -0.56
N MET A 77 -1.62 -6.85 -1.32
CA MET A 77 -0.17 -6.63 -1.15
C MET A 77 0.13 -5.47 -0.22
N LEU A 78 0.81 -5.77 0.89
CA LEU A 78 1.33 -4.74 1.79
C LEU A 78 2.74 -4.30 1.36
N VAL A 79 2.92 -2.99 1.21
CA VAL A 79 4.22 -2.33 1.18
C VAL A 79 4.43 -1.63 2.52
N PRO A 80 5.22 -2.19 3.42
CA PRO A 80 5.48 -1.60 4.74
C PRO A 80 6.39 -0.36 4.62
N ALA A 81 6.36 0.51 5.62
CA ALA A 81 7.22 1.70 5.71
C ALA A 81 8.71 1.34 5.60
N GLU A 82 9.11 0.23 6.22
CA GLU A 82 10.46 -0.34 6.09
C GLU A 82 10.40 -1.68 5.38
N SER A 83 10.75 -1.69 4.10
CA SER A 83 10.77 -2.90 3.28
C SER A 83 11.98 -3.76 3.56
N GLN A 84 11.74 -5.07 3.69
CA GLN A 84 12.79 -6.05 3.91
C GLN A 84 13.44 -6.48 2.58
N TRP A 85 14.76 -6.76 2.66
CA TRP A 85 15.58 -7.22 1.57
C TRP A 85 16.37 -8.43 2.05
N TRP A 86 16.21 -9.59 1.37
CA TRP A 86 16.71 -10.90 1.82
C TRP A 86 17.78 -11.50 0.91
N ALA A 87 18.05 -10.88 -0.23
CA ALA A 87 19.10 -11.27 -1.16
C ALA A 87 20.09 -10.13 -1.38
N ASP A 88 21.25 -10.40 -1.96
CA ASP A 88 22.32 -9.43 -2.10
C ASP A 88 22.06 -8.42 -3.22
N SER A 89 21.46 -8.86 -4.34
CA SER A 89 21.19 -7.98 -5.47
C SER A 89 19.72 -7.57 -5.58
N VAL A 90 19.48 -6.41 -6.17
CA VAL A 90 18.13 -5.89 -6.43
C VAL A 90 17.35 -6.84 -7.33
N GLY A 91 17.97 -7.37 -8.39
CA GLY A 91 17.32 -8.21 -9.38
C GLY A 91 16.75 -9.51 -8.81
N GLU A 92 17.39 -10.07 -7.78
CA GLU A 92 16.91 -11.28 -7.10
C GLU A 92 15.56 -11.08 -6.38
N HIS A 93 15.18 -9.83 -6.11
CA HIS A 93 13.90 -9.48 -5.49
C HIS A 93 12.81 -9.16 -6.52
N MET A 94 13.19 -8.94 -7.78
CA MET A 94 12.28 -8.49 -8.83
C MET A 94 11.85 -9.66 -9.72
N PRO A 95 10.57 -10.02 -9.79
CA PRO A 95 10.12 -11.11 -10.66
C PRO A 95 10.28 -10.74 -12.14
N GLN A 96 9.57 -9.72 -12.58
CA GLN A 96 9.66 -9.13 -13.92
C GLN A 96 9.32 -7.65 -13.83
N VAL A 97 10.19 -6.81 -14.33
CA VAL A 97 10.04 -5.36 -14.25
C VAL A 97 10.02 -4.75 -15.63
N ALA A 98 8.98 -3.98 -15.94
CA ALA A 98 8.93 -3.21 -17.17
C ALA A 98 9.98 -2.07 -17.11
N PRO A 99 10.84 -1.92 -18.12
CA PRO A 99 11.85 -0.87 -18.17
C PRO A 99 11.28 0.55 -18.01
N ALA A 100 10.06 0.78 -18.51
CA ALA A 100 9.37 2.06 -18.37
C ALA A 100 9.10 2.43 -16.90
N ASN A 101 8.76 1.47 -16.04
CA ASN A 101 8.53 1.71 -14.62
C ASN A 101 9.84 2.04 -13.88
N LEU A 102 10.96 1.40 -14.26
CA LEU A 102 12.29 1.76 -13.76
C LEU A 102 12.62 3.22 -14.09
N ALA A 103 12.48 3.60 -15.35
CA ALA A 103 12.76 4.97 -15.81
C ALA A 103 11.90 6.01 -15.10
N THR A 104 10.61 5.75 -14.92
CA THR A 104 9.69 6.64 -14.19
C THR A 104 10.13 6.84 -12.74
N LEU A 105 10.67 5.81 -12.10
CA LEU A 105 11.18 5.89 -10.73
C LEU A 105 12.62 6.40 -10.64
N GLY A 106 13.23 6.82 -11.77
CA GLY A 106 14.57 7.39 -11.84
C GLY A 106 15.68 6.35 -11.83
N PHE A 107 15.40 5.13 -12.31
CA PHE A 107 16.38 4.06 -12.43
C PHE A 107 16.59 3.67 -13.89
N THR A 108 17.78 3.18 -14.17
CA THR A 108 18.11 2.46 -15.41
C THR A 108 18.11 0.95 -15.15
N PRO A 109 18.03 0.10 -16.19
CA PRO A 109 18.02 -1.36 -16.00
C PRO A 109 19.22 -1.92 -15.22
N GLU A 110 20.34 -1.21 -15.20
CA GLU A 110 21.56 -1.59 -14.46
C GLU A 110 21.31 -1.67 -12.95
N VAL A 111 20.28 -1.01 -12.43
CA VAL A 111 19.89 -1.10 -11.00
C VAL A 111 19.63 -2.52 -10.56
N LEU A 112 19.18 -3.39 -11.45
CA LEU A 112 18.90 -4.80 -11.12
C LEU A 112 20.18 -5.55 -10.72
N GLY A 113 21.34 -5.15 -11.24
CA GLY A 113 22.65 -5.70 -10.84
C GLY A 113 23.23 -5.05 -9.57
N TRP A 114 22.60 -4.05 -8.97
CA TRP A 114 23.17 -3.37 -7.81
C TRP A 114 23.00 -4.21 -6.54
N GLN A 115 24.00 -4.08 -5.65
CA GLN A 115 23.89 -4.65 -4.31
C GLN A 115 22.93 -3.81 -3.47
N VAL A 116 22.04 -4.49 -2.73
CA VAL A 116 21.06 -3.84 -1.84
C VAL A 116 21.71 -2.98 -0.78
N SER A 117 22.89 -3.38 -0.30
CA SER A 117 23.65 -2.64 0.73
C SER A 117 24.06 -1.23 0.31
N ARG A 118 24.20 -0.97 -0.99
CA ARG A 118 24.58 0.35 -1.53
C ARG A 118 23.40 1.32 -1.70
N LEU A 119 22.17 0.82 -1.64
CA LEU A 119 20.99 1.64 -1.85
C LEU A 119 20.72 2.58 -0.69
N SER A 120 20.38 3.83 -1.00
CA SER A 120 19.80 4.78 -0.05
C SER A 120 18.41 4.33 0.40
N SER A 121 17.89 4.91 1.49
CA SER A 121 16.53 4.65 1.98
C SER A 121 15.47 4.97 0.93
N GLY A 122 15.59 6.10 0.24
CA GLY A 122 14.67 6.50 -0.84
C GLY A 122 14.74 5.60 -2.07
N GLU A 123 15.91 5.07 -2.45
CA GLU A 123 16.03 4.07 -3.51
C GLU A 123 15.39 2.75 -3.12
N LYS A 124 15.63 2.27 -1.89
CA LYS A 124 14.97 1.08 -1.34
C LYS A 124 13.46 1.22 -1.36
N GLN A 125 12.93 2.38 -0.95
CA GLN A 125 11.50 2.65 -0.94
C GLN A 125 10.88 2.56 -2.34
N ARG A 126 11.46 3.25 -3.33
CA ARG A 126 10.98 3.22 -4.71
C ARG A 126 11.06 1.82 -5.34
N LEU A 127 12.14 1.09 -5.09
CA LEU A 127 12.30 -0.27 -5.58
C LEU A 127 11.36 -1.26 -4.88
N ALA A 128 11.04 -1.04 -3.60
CA ALA A 128 10.05 -1.85 -2.89
C ALA A 128 8.63 -1.68 -3.45
N LEU A 129 8.24 -0.45 -3.79
CA LEU A 129 7.00 -0.17 -4.51
C LEU A 129 6.97 -0.88 -5.87
N LEU A 130 8.04 -0.76 -6.64
CA LEU A 130 8.15 -1.43 -7.94
C LEU A 130 8.05 -2.94 -7.81
N ARG A 131 8.70 -3.53 -6.80
CA ARG A 131 8.62 -4.97 -6.48
C ARG A 131 7.20 -5.42 -6.20
N ALA A 132 6.45 -4.66 -5.41
CA ALA A 132 5.07 -4.97 -5.08
C ALA A 132 4.17 -4.92 -6.32
N ILE A 133 4.27 -3.86 -7.10
CA ILE A 133 3.47 -3.64 -8.32
C ILE A 133 3.79 -4.68 -9.39
N SER A 134 5.06 -5.06 -9.56
CA SER A 134 5.44 -6.08 -10.55
C SER A 134 4.87 -7.47 -10.28
N ARG A 135 4.32 -7.71 -9.09
CA ARG A 135 3.59 -8.94 -8.75
C ARG A 135 2.12 -8.91 -9.15
N GLN A 136 1.63 -7.79 -9.67
CA GLN A 136 0.26 -7.60 -10.13
C GLN A 136 -0.79 -8.00 -9.07
N PRO A 137 -0.78 -7.39 -7.89
CA PRO A 137 -1.78 -7.66 -6.87
C PRO A 137 -3.19 -7.25 -7.34
N SER A 138 -4.20 -7.53 -6.53
CA SER A 138 -5.57 -7.08 -6.76
C SER A 138 -5.97 -5.93 -5.84
N ALA A 139 -5.21 -5.68 -4.76
CA ALA A 139 -5.35 -4.55 -3.86
C ALA A 139 -3.99 -4.15 -3.29
N LEU A 140 -3.81 -2.87 -2.93
CA LEU A 140 -2.58 -2.35 -2.33
C LEU A 140 -2.82 -1.75 -0.95
N LEU A 141 -1.91 -2.06 -0.04
CA LEU A 141 -1.82 -1.47 1.29
C LEU A 141 -0.45 -0.78 1.39
N LEU A 142 -0.45 0.55 1.45
CA LEU A 142 0.76 1.37 1.39
C LEU A 142 0.99 2.04 2.75
N ASP A 143 2.02 1.62 3.46
CA ASP A 143 2.39 2.20 4.75
C ASP A 143 3.48 3.26 4.55
N GLU A 144 3.10 4.54 4.53
CA GLU A 144 3.98 5.69 4.32
C GLU A 144 4.92 5.55 3.10
N PRO A 145 4.41 5.26 1.90
CA PRO A 145 5.21 4.82 0.76
C PRO A 145 6.20 5.87 0.22
N THR A 146 6.14 7.10 0.71
CA THR A 146 6.99 8.22 0.25
C THR A 146 7.75 8.92 1.38
N ALA A 147 7.74 8.39 2.61
CA ALA A 147 8.31 9.04 3.80
C ALA A 147 9.80 9.39 3.68
N ASN A 148 10.57 8.64 2.89
CA ASN A 148 12.01 8.81 2.73
C ASN A 148 12.41 9.52 1.42
N LEU A 149 11.48 10.23 0.79
CA LEU A 149 11.68 10.88 -0.51
C LEU A 149 11.64 12.40 -0.38
N ASP A 150 12.41 13.09 -1.23
CA ASP A 150 12.28 14.52 -1.42
C ASP A 150 10.94 14.86 -2.11
N GLU A 151 10.53 16.12 -2.07
CA GLU A 151 9.22 16.56 -2.58
C GLU A 151 9.04 16.28 -4.08
N VAL A 152 10.06 16.49 -4.89
CA VAL A 152 9.99 16.27 -6.35
C VAL A 152 9.83 14.78 -6.66
N THR A 153 10.59 13.94 -5.98
CA THR A 153 10.52 12.49 -6.11
C THR A 153 9.18 11.96 -5.56
N THR A 154 8.70 12.50 -4.43
CA THR A 154 7.40 12.18 -3.86
C THR A 154 6.28 12.39 -4.87
N ARG A 155 6.18 13.58 -5.47
CA ARG A 155 5.14 13.89 -6.48
C ARG A 155 5.22 12.99 -7.70
N ARG A 156 6.42 12.62 -8.14
CA ARG A 156 6.63 11.68 -9.25
C ARG A 156 6.12 10.28 -8.90
N VAL A 157 6.43 9.78 -7.71
CA VAL A 157 5.99 8.47 -7.22
C VAL A 157 4.47 8.45 -7.02
N GLU A 158 3.88 9.50 -6.45
CA GLU A 158 2.43 9.66 -6.31
C GLU A 158 1.73 9.56 -7.67
N ALA A 159 2.16 10.35 -8.64
CA ALA A 159 1.57 10.37 -9.98
C ALA A 159 1.68 8.99 -10.68
N TRP A 160 2.83 8.32 -10.54
CA TRP A 160 3.05 6.99 -11.07
C TRP A 160 2.16 5.94 -10.40
N LEU A 161 2.04 5.94 -9.07
CA LEU A 161 1.17 5.03 -8.32
C LEU A 161 -0.30 5.23 -8.72
N LEU A 162 -0.78 6.47 -8.76
CA LEU A 162 -2.15 6.78 -9.13
C LEU A 162 -2.49 6.35 -10.56
N SER A 163 -1.55 6.48 -11.51
CA SER A 163 -1.74 5.97 -12.86
C SER A 163 -1.92 4.46 -12.86
N ILE A 164 -1.03 3.73 -12.22
CA ILE A 164 -1.08 2.26 -12.17
C ILE A 164 -2.33 1.76 -11.43
N ILE A 165 -2.72 2.40 -10.33
CA ILE A 165 -3.93 2.07 -9.57
C ILE A 165 -5.17 2.17 -10.48
N ARG A 166 -5.27 3.25 -11.26
CA ARG A 166 -6.39 3.44 -12.20
C ARG A 166 -6.35 2.44 -13.37
N ASP A 167 -5.17 2.19 -13.93
CA ASP A 167 -4.99 1.28 -15.07
C ASP A 167 -5.37 -0.17 -14.71
N HIS A 168 -5.14 -0.57 -13.45
CA HIS A 168 -5.43 -1.94 -12.98
C HIS A 168 -6.71 -2.04 -12.16
N GLY A 169 -7.31 -0.92 -11.77
CA GLY A 169 -8.52 -0.90 -10.97
C GLY A 169 -8.34 -1.32 -9.51
N TRP A 170 -7.17 -1.13 -8.92
CA TRP A 170 -6.90 -1.60 -7.56
C TRP A 170 -7.55 -0.70 -6.50
N PRO A 171 -8.26 -1.25 -5.50
CA PRO A 171 -8.57 -0.54 -4.26
C PRO A 171 -7.30 -0.38 -3.42
N VAL A 172 -7.14 0.78 -2.77
CA VAL A 172 -5.91 1.11 -2.03
C VAL A 172 -6.21 1.71 -0.67
N ILE A 173 -5.50 1.24 0.37
CA ILE A 173 -5.33 1.96 1.63
C ILE A 173 -3.93 2.56 1.65
N TRP A 174 -3.85 3.87 1.85
CA TRP A 174 -2.59 4.63 1.83
C TRP A 174 -2.42 5.38 3.16
N VAL A 175 -1.47 4.96 3.98
CA VAL A 175 -1.10 5.71 5.19
C VAL A 175 -0.27 6.93 4.81
N ALA A 176 -0.74 8.10 5.21
CA ALA A 176 -0.05 9.37 5.00
C ALA A 176 -0.23 10.30 6.21
N HIS A 177 0.75 11.18 6.43
CA HIS A 177 0.75 12.17 7.51
C HIS A 177 0.67 13.61 7.00
N ASP A 178 1.17 13.87 5.79
CA ASP A 178 1.14 15.21 5.18
C ASP A 178 -0.26 15.52 4.60
N PRO A 179 -0.95 16.56 5.09
CA PRO A 179 -2.25 16.96 4.57
C PRO A 179 -2.23 17.27 3.06
N GLY A 180 -1.16 17.87 2.58
CA GLY A 180 -1.00 18.18 1.16
C GLY A 180 -0.87 16.92 0.30
N GLN A 181 -0.23 15.86 0.81
CA GLN A 181 -0.20 14.56 0.16
C GLN A 181 -1.60 13.93 0.13
N ILE A 182 -2.28 13.89 1.28
CA ILE A 182 -3.64 13.33 1.39
C ILE A 182 -4.57 14.01 0.38
N GLN A 183 -4.52 15.34 0.28
CA GLN A 183 -5.34 16.08 -0.68
C GLN A 183 -5.05 15.72 -2.16
N ARG A 184 -3.80 15.35 -2.49
CA ARG A 184 -3.42 15.00 -3.86
C ARG A 184 -3.78 13.58 -4.26
N VAL A 185 -3.76 12.64 -3.30
CA VAL A 185 -3.85 11.20 -3.63
C VAL A 185 -5.15 10.54 -3.21
N ALA A 186 -5.90 11.10 -2.24
CA ALA A 186 -7.05 10.46 -1.63
C ALA A 186 -8.36 10.74 -2.36
N ASP A 187 -9.17 9.71 -2.54
CA ASP A 187 -10.61 9.83 -2.84
C ASP A 187 -11.42 9.97 -1.54
N ARG A 188 -10.97 9.32 -0.44
CA ARG A 188 -11.54 9.45 0.90
C ARG A 188 -10.44 9.49 1.95
N HIS A 189 -10.68 10.21 3.04
CA HIS A 189 -9.73 10.33 4.13
C HIS A 189 -10.33 9.83 5.45
N TRP A 190 -9.59 8.95 6.10
CA TRP A 190 -9.90 8.36 7.40
C TRP A 190 -8.83 8.72 8.40
N ARG A 191 -9.24 8.99 9.63
CA ARG A 191 -8.33 9.28 10.74
C ARG A 191 -8.62 8.37 11.91
N ILE A 192 -7.57 7.74 12.43
CA ILE A 192 -7.66 7.02 13.71
C ILE A 192 -7.45 8.03 14.84
N GLU A 193 -8.45 8.15 15.71
CA GLU A 193 -8.41 8.99 16.89
C GLU A 193 -9.12 8.29 18.04
N ALA A 194 -8.51 8.25 19.24
CA ALA A 194 -9.05 7.57 20.42
C ALA A 194 -9.54 6.13 20.15
N SER A 195 -8.78 5.36 19.34
CA SER A 195 -9.09 3.98 18.93
C SER A 195 -10.31 3.83 18.00
N GLU A 196 -10.85 4.91 17.47
CA GLU A 196 -11.94 4.90 16.50
C GLU A 196 -11.45 5.36 15.11
N LEU A 197 -12.09 4.86 14.05
CA LEU A 197 -11.86 5.30 12.67
C LEU A 197 -12.93 6.31 12.28
N LEU A 198 -12.52 7.55 12.05
CA LEU A 198 -13.40 8.65 11.70
C LEU A 198 -13.16 9.09 10.26
N GLU A 199 -14.21 9.30 9.49
CA GLU A 199 -14.10 9.92 8.18
C GLU A 199 -13.89 11.43 8.33
N VAL A 200 -12.90 11.94 7.60
CA VAL A 200 -12.53 13.37 7.60
C VAL A 200 -12.78 13.93 6.22
N ALA A 201 -13.46 15.07 6.15
CA ALA A 201 -13.68 15.73 4.86
C ALA A 201 -12.34 16.10 4.19
N LEU A 202 -12.21 15.78 2.93
CA LEU A 202 -11.14 16.33 2.09
C LEU A 202 -11.48 17.81 1.86
N TRP A 203 -10.54 18.69 2.16
CA TRP A 203 -10.73 20.15 1.97
C TRP A 203 -11.01 20.43 0.50
N ALA A 204 -11.99 21.29 0.26
CA ALA A 204 -12.25 21.86 -1.07
C ALA A 204 -11.21 22.92 -1.42
#